data_8e5afab8b05595d6e1d8bcf37f12b3cb
#
_entry.id   8e5afab8b05595d6e1d8bcf37f12b3cb
#
_cell.length_a   1.000
_cell.length_b   1.000
_cell.length_c   1.000
_cell.angle_alpha   90.00
_cell.angle_beta   90.00
_cell.angle_gamma   90.00
#
_symmetry.space_group_name_H-M   'P 1'
#
loop_
_entity.id
_entity.type
_entity.pdbx_description
1 polymer ?
#
loop_
_entity_poly.entity_id
_entity_poly.type
_entity_poly.pdbx_seq_one_letter_code
_entity_poly.pdbx_strand_id
1 'polypeptide(L)'
;MVQQRNASAHTVRSYRDTWRLFLRFVAQRRRRPIAQLTLSDLTASEVKTFLQYTEQERGDTIGTRNCRLSALRSFFSFVADREPTAIEQCTQILHVPMKKAPIHAPCYLEPEEVKAILAQPDRSTIEGQRDHALFSFLYNTGARIQEALDVCPRATAEGRRRAHLR
;
A
#
# COMPACT_ATOMS: atom_id res chain seq x y z
N MET A 1 -13.92 -6.32 -10.37
CA MET A 1 -13.46 -6.33 -8.95
C MET A 1 -12.95 -4.95 -8.49
N VAL A 2 -12.01 -4.30 -9.16
CA VAL A 2 -11.49 -2.96 -8.77
C VAL A 2 -12.58 -1.89 -8.77
N GLN A 3 -13.40 -1.81 -9.81
CA GLN A 3 -14.50 -0.85 -9.94
C GLN A 3 -15.62 -1.06 -8.91
N GLN A 4 -15.91 -2.31 -8.54
CA GLN A 4 -17.00 -2.63 -7.58
C GLN A 4 -16.62 -2.35 -6.12
N ARG A 5 -15.33 -2.32 -5.77
CA ARG A 5 -14.84 -2.09 -4.40
C ARG A 5 -14.22 -0.70 -4.20
N ASN A 6 -14.26 0.16 -5.20
CA ASN A 6 -13.68 1.52 -5.18
C ASN A 6 -12.24 1.53 -4.58
N ALA A 7 -11.43 0.54 -4.99
CA ALA A 7 -10.08 0.37 -4.46
C ALA A 7 -9.18 1.50 -4.97
N SER A 8 -8.39 2.09 -4.08
CA SER A 8 -7.45 3.14 -4.43
C SER A 8 -6.38 2.64 -5.42
N ALA A 9 -5.81 3.54 -6.22
CA ALA A 9 -4.73 3.21 -7.15
C ALA A 9 -3.53 2.57 -6.43
N HIS A 10 -3.24 2.97 -5.19
CA HIS A 10 -2.20 2.38 -4.35
C HIS A 10 -2.51 0.92 -3.99
N THR A 11 -3.76 0.62 -3.60
CA THR A 11 -4.20 -0.76 -3.32
C THR A 11 -4.06 -1.65 -4.55
N VAL A 12 -4.50 -1.16 -5.71
CA VAL A 12 -4.39 -1.90 -6.98
C VAL A 12 -2.93 -2.19 -7.32
N ARG A 13 -2.04 -1.20 -7.17
CA ARG A 13 -0.61 -1.35 -7.40
C ARG A 13 0.01 -2.39 -6.46
N SER A 14 -0.26 -2.30 -5.16
CA SER A 14 0.23 -3.23 -4.14
C SER A 14 -0.23 -4.67 -4.41
N TYR A 15 -1.50 -4.85 -4.77
CA TYR A 15 -2.05 -6.17 -5.11
C TYR A 15 -1.40 -6.75 -6.37
N ARG A 16 -1.27 -5.93 -7.43
CA ARG A 16 -0.59 -6.33 -8.66
C ARG A 16 0.85 -6.78 -8.41
N ASP A 17 1.60 -6.03 -7.59
CA ASP A 17 2.99 -6.33 -7.29
C ASP A 17 3.11 -7.62 -6.46
N THR A 18 2.19 -7.84 -5.52
CA THR A 18 2.09 -9.11 -4.78
C THR A 18 1.85 -10.29 -5.71
N TRP A 19 0.89 -10.16 -6.65
CA TRP A 19 0.56 -11.22 -7.60
C TRP A 19 1.72 -11.51 -8.56
N ARG A 20 2.39 -10.50 -9.07
CA ARG A 20 3.59 -10.67 -9.90
C ARG A 20 4.68 -11.44 -9.18
N LEU A 21 4.92 -11.11 -7.91
CA LEU A 21 5.92 -11.77 -7.10
C LEU A 21 5.53 -13.22 -6.81
N PHE A 22 4.29 -13.46 -6.41
CA PHE A 22 3.79 -14.81 -6.10
C PHE A 22 3.81 -15.73 -7.31
N LEU A 23 3.33 -15.28 -8.46
CA LEU A 23 3.34 -16.10 -9.68
C LEU A 23 4.76 -16.43 -10.14
N ARG A 24 5.71 -15.51 -10.06
CA ARG A 24 7.12 -15.77 -10.34
C ARG A 24 7.70 -16.82 -9.40
N PHE A 25 7.40 -16.69 -8.12
CA PHE A 25 7.84 -17.64 -7.10
C PHE A 25 7.32 -19.06 -7.37
N VAL A 26 6.02 -19.22 -7.64
CA VAL A 26 5.42 -20.51 -7.96
C VAL A 26 5.98 -21.09 -9.27
N ALA A 27 6.13 -20.29 -10.32
CA ALA A 27 6.69 -20.67 -11.61
C ALA A 27 8.12 -21.22 -11.45
N GLN A 28 8.95 -20.56 -10.69
CA GLN A 28 10.32 -20.98 -10.39
C GLN A 28 10.34 -22.31 -9.64
N ARG A 29 9.53 -22.47 -8.60
CA ARG A 29 9.43 -23.71 -7.82
C ARG A 29 8.91 -24.89 -8.65
N ARG A 30 7.92 -24.63 -9.50
CA ARG A 30 7.32 -25.64 -10.38
C ARG A 30 8.13 -25.90 -11.64
N ARG A 31 9.18 -25.10 -11.90
CA ARG A 31 9.98 -25.16 -13.14
C ARG A 31 9.11 -25.05 -14.40
N ARG A 32 8.08 -24.20 -14.34
CA ARG A 32 7.14 -23.95 -15.43
C ARG A 32 7.01 -22.45 -15.70
N PRO A 33 6.83 -22.01 -16.95
CA PRO A 33 6.53 -20.61 -17.25
C PRO A 33 5.20 -20.19 -16.62
N ILE A 34 5.08 -18.90 -16.24
CA ILE A 34 3.87 -18.36 -15.61
C ILE A 34 2.62 -18.63 -16.45
N ALA A 35 2.73 -18.56 -17.77
CA ALA A 35 1.61 -18.79 -18.69
C ALA A 35 1.03 -20.23 -18.65
N GLN A 36 1.75 -21.18 -18.07
CA GLN A 36 1.32 -22.58 -17.91
C GLN A 36 0.81 -22.88 -16.49
N LEU A 37 0.84 -21.90 -15.59
CA LEU A 37 0.27 -22.06 -14.25
C LEU A 37 -1.24 -22.04 -14.32
N THR A 38 -1.84 -23.00 -13.63
CA THR A 38 -3.29 -23.10 -13.45
C THR A 38 -3.70 -22.74 -12.03
N LEU A 39 -4.99 -22.56 -11.79
CA LEU A 39 -5.50 -22.28 -10.45
C LEU A 39 -5.10 -23.40 -9.45
N SER A 40 -5.12 -24.66 -9.88
CA SER A 40 -4.74 -25.80 -9.05
C SER A 40 -3.27 -25.80 -8.61
N ASP A 41 -2.39 -25.06 -9.30
CA ASP A 41 -0.99 -24.90 -8.88
C ASP A 41 -0.82 -23.93 -7.70
N LEU A 42 -1.81 -23.06 -7.47
CA LEU A 42 -1.75 -21.98 -6.47
C LEU A 42 -2.36 -22.45 -5.13
N THR A 43 -1.74 -23.45 -4.51
CA THR A 43 -2.25 -24.07 -3.29
C THR A 43 -1.99 -23.26 -2.02
N ALA A 44 -2.69 -23.60 -0.92
CA ALA A 44 -2.42 -23.01 0.40
C ALA A 44 -0.97 -23.28 0.88
N SER A 45 -0.38 -24.41 0.50
CA SER A 45 1.03 -24.71 0.77
C SER A 45 1.96 -23.75 0.02
N GLU A 46 1.71 -23.47 -1.26
CA GLU A 46 2.50 -22.51 -2.03
C GLU A 46 2.37 -21.10 -1.45
N VAL A 47 1.17 -20.69 -1.01
CA VAL A 47 0.96 -19.40 -0.34
C VAL A 47 1.78 -19.31 0.97
N LYS A 48 1.74 -20.34 1.81
CA LYS A 48 2.52 -20.37 3.06
C LYS A 48 4.02 -20.28 2.79
N THR A 49 4.53 -21.08 1.84
CA THR A 49 5.95 -21.08 1.46
C THR A 49 6.39 -19.74 0.86
N PHE A 50 5.54 -19.13 0.03
CA PHE A 50 5.78 -17.80 -0.51
C PHE A 50 5.89 -16.72 0.60
N LEU A 51 4.98 -16.74 1.56
CA LEU A 51 5.00 -15.78 2.67
C LEU A 51 6.24 -15.97 3.54
N GLN A 52 6.69 -17.21 3.75
CA GLN A 52 7.94 -17.51 4.45
C GLN A 52 9.15 -17.01 3.67
N TYR A 53 9.19 -17.26 2.36
CA TYR A 53 10.23 -16.74 1.47
C TYR A 53 10.33 -15.21 1.53
N THR A 54 9.20 -14.50 1.51
CA THR A 54 9.22 -13.03 1.56
C THR A 54 9.74 -12.49 2.88
N GLU A 55 9.50 -13.18 3.99
CA GLU A 55 10.05 -12.81 5.29
C GLU A 55 11.56 -13.12 5.40
N GLN A 56 11.98 -14.33 5.02
CA GLN A 56 13.35 -14.81 5.28
C GLN A 56 14.36 -14.33 4.24
N GLU A 57 13.99 -14.35 2.95
CA GLU A 57 14.92 -14.05 1.85
C GLU A 57 14.80 -12.60 1.38
N ARG A 58 13.64 -11.96 1.55
CA ARG A 58 13.40 -10.59 1.10
C ARG A 58 13.34 -9.56 2.23
N GLY A 59 13.36 -10.02 3.50
CA GLY A 59 13.32 -9.14 4.65
C GLY A 59 11.98 -8.39 4.83
N ASP A 60 10.87 -8.94 4.32
CA ASP A 60 9.56 -8.33 4.51
C ASP A 60 9.19 -8.28 6.00
N THR A 61 8.69 -7.15 6.46
CA THR A 61 8.11 -7.03 7.79
C THR A 61 6.83 -7.86 7.90
N ILE A 62 6.40 -8.17 9.13
CA ILE A 62 5.12 -8.86 9.40
C ILE A 62 3.95 -8.09 8.77
N GLY A 63 3.97 -6.75 8.83
CA GLY A 63 2.97 -5.89 8.19
C GLY A 63 2.92 -6.10 6.68
N THR A 64 4.07 -6.06 6.01
CA THR A 64 4.19 -6.28 4.56
C THR A 64 3.72 -7.69 4.18
N ARG A 65 4.16 -8.72 4.94
CA ARG A 65 3.71 -10.11 4.76
C ARG A 65 2.18 -10.21 4.85
N ASN A 66 1.56 -9.58 5.84
CA ASN A 66 0.11 -9.60 6.04
C ASN A 66 -0.64 -8.84 4.91
N CYS A 67 -0.09 -7.74 4.42
CA CYS A 67 -0.63 -7.04 3.24
C CYS A 67 -0.61 -7.94 1.99
N ARG A 68 0.49 -8.71 1.78
CA ARG A 68 0.56 -9.68 0.68
C ARG A 68 -0.48 -10.79 0.83
N LEU A 69 -0.62 -11.34 2.04
CA LEU A 69 -1.66 -12.34 2.31
C LEU A 69 -3.07 -11.78 2.04
N SER A 70 -3.35 -10.53 2.42
CA SER A 70 -4.64 -9.88 2.15
C SER A 70 -4.93 -9.76 0.65
N ALA A 71 -3.90 -9.44 -0.16
CA ALA A 71 -4.03 -9.38 -1.61
C ALA A 71 -4.38 -10.75 -2.23
N LEU A 72 -3.74 -11.81 -1.76
CA LEU A 72 -4.02 -13.18 -2.20
C LEU A 72 -5.42 -13.63 -1.76
N ARG A 73 -5.77 -13.43 -0.50
CA ARG A 73 -7.10 -13.77 0.03
C ARG A 73 -8.22 -13.04 -0.72
N SER A 74 -8.05 -11.77 -1.06
CA SER A 74 -9.05 -11.01 -1.81
C SER A 74 -9.38 -11.64 -3.17
N PHE A 75 -8.38 -12.21 -3.85
CA PHE A 75 -8.58 -12.92 -5.09
C PHE A 75 -9.25 -14.28 -4.89
N PHE A 76 -8.75 -15.08 -3.93
CA PHE A 76 -9.33 -16.41 -3.68
C PHE A 76 -10.74 -16.35 -3.12
N SER A 77 -11.10 -15.31 -2.37
CA SER A 77 -12.49 -15.04 -2.01
C SER A 77 -13.36 -14.78 -3.25
N PHE A 78 -12.84 -13.99 -4.19
CA PHE A 78 -13.55 -13.74 -5.45
C PHE A 78 -13.71 -15.00 -6.31
N VAL A 79 -12.70 -15.88 -6.32
CA VAL A 79 -12.77 -17.18 -7.03
C VAL A 79 -13.77 -18.11 -6.37
N ALA A 80 -13.78 -18.21 -5.04
CA ALA A 80 -14.71 -19.05 -4.30
C ALA A 80 -16.19 -18.73 -4.60
N ASP A 81 -16.51 -17.46 -4.82
CA ASP A 81 -17.86 -17.00 -5.18
C ASP A 81 -18.30 -17.40 -6.60
N ARG A 82 -17.38 -17.80 -7.47
CA ARG A 82 -17.63 -17.99 -8.91
C ARG A 82 -17.30 -19.38 -9.44
N GLU A 83 -16.42 -20.09 -8.76
CA GLU A 83 -15.89 -21.38 -9.19
C GLU A 83 -16.12 -22.42 -8.08
N PRO A 84 -17.28 -23.08 -8.06
CA PRO A 84 -17.62 -24.06 -7.02
C PRO A 84 -16.61 -25.21 -6.91
N THR A 85 -15.96 -25.58 -8.03
CA THR A 85 -14.96 -26.65 -8.08
C THR A 85 -13.66 -26.32 -7.33
N ALA A 86 -13.39 -25.03 -7.13
CA ALA A 86 -12.21 -24.54 -6.41
C ALA A 86 -12.47 -24.15 -4.95
N ILE A 87 -13.68 -24.36 -4.44
CA ILE A 87 -14.10 -23.84 -3.14
C ILE A 87 -13.26 -24.37 -1.98
N GLU A 88 -12.89 -25.65 -2.02
CA GLU A 88 -12.07 -26.27 -0.98
C GLU A 88 -10.66 -25.66 -0.95
N GLN A 89 -10.02 -25.54 -2.11
CA GLN A 89 -8.71 -24.90 -2.24
C GLN A 89 -8.75 -23.43 -1.77
N CYS A 90 -9.75 -22.68 -2.20
CA CYS A 90 -9.94 -21.29 -1.78
C CYS A 90 -10.11 -21.17 -0.27
N THR A 91 -10.92 -22.03 0.33
CA THR A 91 -11.15 -22.07 1.78
C THR A 91 -9.86 -22.32 2.54
N GLN A 92 -9.04 -23.28 2.11
CA GLN A 92 -7.74 -23.54 2.72
C GLN A 92 -6.82 -22.32 2.68
N ILE A 93 -6.82 -21.56 1.59
CA ILE A 93 -6.02 -20.33 1.46
C ILE A 93 -6.57 -19.20 2.35
N LEU A 94 -7.88 -19.05 2.41
CA LEU A 94 -8.54 -18.06 3.26
C LEU A 94 -8.28 -18.31 4.76
N HIS A 95 -8.02 -19.55 5.16
CA HIS A 95 -7.66 -19.92 6.54
C HIS A 95 -6.15 -19.76 6.86
N VAL A 96 -5.28 -19.40 5.91
CA VAL A 96 -3.86 -19.11 6.22
C VAL A 96 -3.78 -17.96 7.23
N PRO A 97 -3.24 -18.11 8.45
CA PRO A 97 -3.33 -17.10 9.47
C PRO A 97 -2.47 -15.86 9.17
N MET A 98 -2.97 -14.69 9.59
CA MET A 98 -2.15 -13.49 9.72
C MET A 98 -1.24 -13.62 10.95
N LYS A 99 -0.02 -13.11 10.86
CA LYS A 99 0.87 -13.00 12.02
C LYS A 99 0.53 -11.73 12.82
N LYS A 100 0.60 -11.84 14.15
CA LYS A 100 0.52 -10.66 15.00
C LYS A 100 1.80 -9.83 14.83
N ALA A 101 1.65 -8.58 14.40
CA ALA A 101 2.75 -7.64 14.38
C ALA A 101 2.94 -7.06 15.79
N PRO A 102 4.20 -6.85 16.23
CA PRO A 102 4.44 -6.10 17.46
C PRO A 102 3.87 -4.67 17.27
N ILE A 103 3.12 -4.22 18.26
CA ILE A 103 2.64 -2.83 18.30
C ILE A 103 3.81 -2.02 18.87
N HIS A 104 4.48 -1.24 18.01
CA HIS A 104 5.44 -0.26 18.47
C HIS A 104 4.69 0.92 19.07
N ALA A 105 5.09 1.35 20.27
CA ALA A 105 4.58 2.60 20.81
C ALA A 105 4.90 3.73 19.84
N PRO A 106 3.93 4.60 19.53
CA PRO A 106 4.20 5.74 18.66
C PRO A 106 5.25 6.62 19.32
N CYS A 107 6.28 7.01 18.58
CA CYS A 107 7.23 8.02 18.98
C CYS A 107 6.61 9.39 18.65
N TYR A 108 6.42 10.19 19.66
CA TYR A 108 5.94 11.55 19.50
C TYR A 108 7.12 12.52 19.55
N LEU A 109 7.04 13.57 18.76
CA LEU A 109 7.98 14.69 18.84
C LEU A 109 7.56 15.64 19.97
N GLU A 110 8.53 16.06 20.74
CA GLU A 110 8.33 17.10 21.75
C GLU A 110 8.14 18.47 21.07
N PRO A 111 7.43 19.44 21.69
CA PRO A 111 7.17 20.76 21.11
C PRO A 111 8.43 21.48 20.62
N GLU A 112 9.54 21.31 21.33
CA GLU A 112 10.84 21.90 21.01
C GLU A 112 11.45 21.27 19.75
N GLU A 113 11.31 19.96 19.59
CA GLU A 113 11.75 19.25 18.39
C GLU A 113 10.95 19.67 17.17
N VAL A 114 9.64 19.83 17.32
CA VAL A 114 8.77 20.34 16.26
C VAL A 114 9.19 21.76 15.84
N LYS A 115 9.45 22.66 16.81
CA LYS A 115 9.94 24.01 16.52
C LYS A 115 11.27 23.98 15.78
N ALA A 116 12.20 23.11 16.20
CA ALA A 116 13.48 22.95 15.54
C ALA A 116 13.33 22.48 14.09
N ILE A 117 12.45 21.51 13.83
CA ILE A 117 12.16 21.01 12.46
C ILE A 117 11.56 22.14 11.60
N LEU A 118 10.59 22.88 12.12
CA LEU A 118 9.96 23.99 11.39
C LEU A 118 10.94 25.15 11.09
N ALA A 119 11.99 25.30 11.89
CA ALA A 119 13.00 26.35 11.71
C ALA A 119 14.10 25.95 10.72
N GLN A 120 14.22 24.65 10.32
CA GLN A 120 15.30 24.17 9.46
C GLN A 120 15.29 24.72 8.01
N PRO A 121 14.12 24.88 7.34
CA PRO A 121 14.11 25.35 5.97
C PRO A 121 14.62 26.80 5.87
N ASP A 122 15.59 27.03 4.97
CA ASP A 122 16.09 28.37 4.69
C ASP A 122 15.05 29.20 3.91
N ARG A 123 14.31 30.04 4.64
CA ARG A 123 13.22 30.86 4.10
C ARG A 123 13.70 31.98 3.15
N SER A 124 14.99 32.16 2.97
CA SER A 124 15.53 33.08 1.96
C SER A 124 15.47 32.48 0.55
N THR A 125 15.34 31.17 0.44
CA THR A 125 15.22 30.43 -0.84
C THR A 125 13.77 30.06 -1.14
N ILE A 126 13.44 29.88 -2.42
CA ILE A 126 12.09 29.47 -2.87
C ILE A 126 11.78 28.06 -2.34
N GLU A 127 12.78 27.15 -2.41
CA GLU A 127 12.66 25.79 -1.91
C GLU A 127 12.39 25.76 -0.41
N GLY A 128 13.12 26.54 0.37
CA GLY A 128 12.94 26.62 1.81
C GLY A 128 11.62 27.25 2.22
N GLN A 129 11.12 28.25 1.47
CA GLN A 129 9.77 28.80 1.70
C GLN A 129 8.70 27.74 1.44
N ARG A 130 8.81 26.96 0.35
CA ARG A 130 7.90 25.85 0.05
C ARG A 130 7.92 24.80 1.16
N ASP A 131 9.11 24.38 1.58
CA ASP A 131 9.28 23.32 2.58
C ASP A 131 8.77 23.76 3.95
N HIS A 132 9.03 25.03 4.35
CA HIS A 132 8.45 25.59 5.56
C HIS A 132 6.93 25.65 5.51
N ALA A 133 6.35 26.04 4.38
CA ALA A 133 4.89 26.08 4.21
C ALA A 133 4.28 24.66 4.31
N LEU A 134 4.93 23.68 3.68
CA LEU A 134 4.50 22.27 3.73
C LEU A 134 4.56 21.72 5.15
N PHE A 135 5.67 21.89 5.85
CA PHE A 135 5.83 21.41 7.23
C PHE A 135 4.83 22.08 8.17
N SER A 136 4.64 23.40 8.04
CA SER A 136 3.65 24.15 8.83
C SER A 136 2.22 23.66 8.55
N PHE A 137 1.90 23.38 7.28
CA PHE A 137 0.59 22.84 6.90
C PHE A 137 0.37 21.45 7.52
N LEU A 138 1.34 20.56 7.40
CA LEU A 138 1.26 19.19 7.96
C LEU A 138 1.08 19.23 9.47
N TYR A 139 1.86 20.06 10.16
CA TYR A 139 1.79 20.20 11.62
C TYR A 139 0.43 20.74 12.09
N ASN A 140 -0.06 21.79 11.45
CA ASN A 140 -1.31 22.45 11.87
C ASN A 140 -2.57 21.66 11.52
N THR A 141 -2.53 20.82 10.47
CA THR A 141 -3.71 20.09 9.99
C THR A 141 -3.73 18.63 10.36
N GLY A 142 -2.56 18.03 10.66
CA GLY A 142 -2.42 16.59 10.79
C GLY A 142 -2.66 15.81 9.50
N ALA A 143 -2.67 16.49 8.34
CA ALA A 143 -2.86 15.87 7.03
C ALA A 143 -1.74 14.88 6.71
N ARG A 144 -2.06 13.80 6.00
CA ARG A 144 -1.02 12.93 5.44
C ARG A 144 -0.28 13.65 4.33
N ILE A 145 1.00 13.31 4.14
CA ILE A 145 1.83 13.96 3.10
C ILE A 145 1.19 13.90 1.70
N GLN A 146 0.54 12.79 1.35
CA GLN A 146 -0.13 12.67 0.05
C GLN A 146 -1.34 13.60 -0.04
N GLU A 147 -2.11 13.74 1.03
CA GLU A 147 -3.25 14.66 1.09
C GLU A 147 -2.78 16.11 0.93
N ALA A 148 -1.66 16.46 1.59
CA ALA A 148 -1.07 17.80 1.44
C ALA A 148 -0.56 18.07 0.01
N LEU A 149 0.06 17.08 -0.64
CA LEU A 149 0.54 17.18 -2.02
C LEU A 149 -0.61 17.21 -3.05
N ASP A 150 -1.74 16.60 -2.72
CA ASP A 150 -2.94 16.59 -3.57
C ASP A 150 -3.79 17.85 -3.41
N VAL A 151 -3.47 18.76 -2.46
CA VAL A 151 -4.08 20.08 -2.38
C VAL A 151 -3.78 20.86 -3.65
N CYS A 152 -4.73 20.82 -4.57
CA CYS A 152 -4.55 21.38 -5.91
C CYS A 152 -4.75 22.92 -5.89
N PRO A 153 -3.86 23.72 -6.51
CA PRO A 153 -4.02 25.17 -6.64
C PRO A 153 -5.24 25.62 -7.44
N ARG A 154 -6.11 24.72 -7.91
CA ARG A 154 -7.28 25.05 -8.73
C ARG A 154 -8.23 26.05 -8.07
N ALA A 155 -8.35 26.03 -6.74
CA ALA A 155 -9.18 27.00 -6.00
C ALA A 155 -8.63 28.44 -6.04
N THR A 156 -7.33 28.63 -6.27
CA THR A 156 -6.69 29.95 -6.37
C THR A 156 -6.78 30.54 -7.78
N ALA A 157 -6.93 29.71 -8.83
CA ALA A 157 -7.07 30.18 -10.22
C ALA A 157 -8.45 30.82 -10.49
N GLU A 158 -9.51 30.34 -9.85
CA GLU A 158 -10.85 30.95 -9.96
C GLU A 158 -10.95 32.26 -9.20
N GLY A 159 -10.27 32.40 -8.06
CA GLY A 159 -10.18 33.64 -7.29
C GLY A 159 -9.49 34.77 -8.07
N ARG A 160 -8.44 34.48 -8.85
CA ARG A 160 -7.72 35.47 -9.67
C ARG A 160 -8.53 35.95 -10.88
N ARG A 161 -9.37 35.12 -11.48
CA ARG A 161 -10.24 35.55 -12.60
C ARG A 161 -11.35 36.50 -12.18
N ARG A 162 -11.82 36.45 -10.93
CA ARG A 162 -12.85 37.37 -10.43
C ARG A 162 -12.27 38.71 -10.00
N ALA A 163 -10.96 38.82 -9.71
CA ALA A 163 -10.32 40.09 -9.32
C ALA A 163 -9.98 40.99 -10.51
N HIS A 164 -10.00 40.47 -11.77
CA HIS A 164 -9.74 41.26 -12.99
C HIS A 164 -11.02 41.68 -13.73
N LEU A 165 -12.21 41.44 -13.16
CA LEU A 165 -13.52 41.83 -13.74
C LEU A 165 -14.28 42.85 -12.86
N ARG A 166 -13.56 43.62 -12.05
CA ARG A 166 -14.14 44.79 -11.35
C ARG A 166 -13.32 46.04 -11.61
#